data_3087214c4504eb62aa519b5cb87b5e76
#
_entry.id   3087214c4504eb62aa519b5cb87b5e76
#
_cell.length_a   1.000
_cell.length_b   1.000
_cell.length_c   1.000
_cell.angle_alpha   90.00
_cell.angle_beta   90.00
_cell.angle_gamma   90.00
#
_symmetry.space_group_name_H-M   'P 1'
#
loop_
_entity.id
_entity.type
_entity.pdbx_description
1 polymer ?
#
loop_
_entity_poly.entity_id
_entity_poly.type
_entity_poly.pdbx_seq_one_letter_code
_entity_poly.pdbx_strand_id
1 'polypeptide(L)'
;MNNMSKKQEIIGLIDADLFDNGTRHPNLVLLKLAGFFHDNGIPFELILDPQANTLHYTRIYLSCVFTFTKLPELYIRSKGTPEEKKFKCGGTGFYANEVSVMEYRRKREQDMNQLEHDEFLNTLRNF
;
A
#
# COMPACT_ATOMS: atom_id res chain seq x y z
N MET A 1 29.12 -17.69 8.14
CA MET A 1 28.58 -17.25 8.22
C MET A 1 27.69 -17.02 7.46
N ASN A 2 27.41 -17.13 7.18
CA ASN A 2 26.64 -16.91 6.67
C ASN A 2 25.42 -16.51 6.80
N ASN A 3 25.08 -16.59 7.55
CA ASN A 3 23.97 -15.98 8.11
C ASN A 3 23.93 -14.55 7.92
N MET A 4 25.00 -13.99 7.72
CA MET A 4 25.12 -12.60 7.56
C MET A 4 24.54 -12.10 6.32
N SER A 5 24.40 -12.94 5.35
CA SER A 5 23.80 -12.53 4.10
C SER A 5 22.30 -12.62 4.14
N LYS A 6 21.76 -13.23 5.21
CA LYS A 6 20.33 -13.39 5.30
C LYS A 6 19.73 -12.21 6.04
N LYS A 7 19.07 -11.35 5.32
CA LYS A 7 18.43 -10.20 5.90
C LYS A 7 17.18 -10.62 6.64
N GLN A 8 17.04 -10.18 7.87
CA GLN A 8 15.85 -10.44 8.63
C GLN A 8 14.66 -9.72 7.98
N GLU A 9 13.53 -10.40 7.90
CA GLU A 9 12.32 -9.79 7.35
C GLU A 9 11.76 -8.78 8.35
N ILE A 10 11.50 -7.58 7.87
CA ILE A 10 10.85 -6.53 8.65
C ILE A 10 9.73 -5.98 7.80
N ILE A 11 8.53 -5.99 8.34
CA ILE A 11 7.34 -5.54 7.64
C ILE A 11 7.03 -4.12 8.04
N GLY A 12 6.77 -3.27 7.06
CA GLY A 12 6.28 -1.92 7.33
C GLY A 12 4.78 -1.86 7.16
N LEU A 13 4.09 -1.13 8.03
CA LEU A 13 2.65 -0.90 7.94
C LEU A 13 2.42 0.59 7.82
N ILE A 14 1.64 1.01 6.82
CA ILE A 14 1.28 2.41 6.63
C ILE A 14 -0.23 2.55 6.65
N ASP A 15 -0.71 3.34 7.60
CA ASP A 15 -2.10 3.80 7.61
C ASP A 15 -2.09 5.15 6.92
N ALA A 16 -2.47 5.17 5.65
CA ALA A 16 -2.38 6.38 4.84
C ALA A 16 -3.28 7.50 5.38
N ASP A 17 -4.42 7.15 5.96
CA ASP A 17 -5.33 8.14 6.52
C ASP A 17 -4.72 8.82 7.74
N LEU A 18 -4.08 8.04 8.59
CA LEU A 18 -3.38 8.59 9.74
C LEU A 18 -2.21 9.47 9.29
N PHE A 19 -1.48 9.00 8.29
CA PHE A 19 -0.32 9.69 7.74
C PHE A 19 -0.69 11.06 7.16
N ASP A 20 -1.78 11.11 6.38
CA ASP A 20 -2.20 12.32 5.68
C ASP A 20 -2.97 13.28 6.56
N ASN A 21 -3.97 12.79 7.29
CA ASN A 21 -4.89 13.69 7.98
C ASN A 21 -5.06 13.41 9.48
N GLY A 22 -4.27 12.49 10.02
CA GLY A 22 -4.27 12.24 11.45
C GLY A 22 -5.54 11.62 11.99
N THR A 23 -6.27 10.91 11.15
CA THR A 23 -7.50 10.25 11.60
C THR A 23 -7.21 9.31 12.77
N ARG A 24 -8.17 9.22 13.68
CA ARG A 24 -8.06 8.32 14.83
C ARG A 24 -8.90 7.07 14.67
N HIS A 25 -9.51 6.89 13.50
CA HIS A 25 -10.27 5.67 13.25
C HIS A 25 -9.31 4.49 13.11
N PRO A 26 -9.56 3.38 13.80
CA PRO A 26 -8.68 2.22 13.67
C PRO A 26 -8.74 1.65 12.26
N ASN A 27 -7.59 1.27 11.75
CA ASN A 27 -7.52 0.58 10.46
C ASN A 27 -7.56 -0.93 10.74
N LEU A 28 -8.73 -1.53 10.54
CA LEU A 28 -8.92 -2.93 10.90
C LEU A 28 -8.06 -3.89 10.09
N VAL A 29 -7.80 -3.55 8.83
CA VAL A 29 -6.95 -4.39 7.98
C VAL A 29 -5.54 -4.45 8.55
N LEU A 30 -4.99 -3.28 8.92
CA LEU A 30 -3.65 -3.23 9.49
C LEU A 30 -3.59 -3.91 10.85
N LEU A 31 -4.66 -3.81 11.64
CA LEU A 31 -4.70 -4.50 12.93
C LEU A 31 -4.67 -6.01 12.74
N LYS A 32 -5.39 -6.53 11.75
CA LYS A 32 -5.37 -7.95 11.45
C LYS A 32 -4.01 -8.40 10.96
N LEU A 33 -3.38 -7.60 10.11
CA LEU A 33 -2.04 -7.92 9.63
C LEU A 33 -1.03 -7.93 10.78
N ALA A 34 -1.11 -6.92 11.64
CA ALA A 34 -0.21 -6.83 12.79
C ALA A 34 -0.37 -8.06 13.69
N GLY A 35 -1.61 -8.48 13.93
CA GLY A 35 -1.88 -9.68 14.72
C GLY A 35 -1.28 -10.92 14.09
N PHE A 36 -1.45 -11.07 12.78
CA PHE A 36 -0.90 -12.20 12.04
C PHE A 36 0.63 -12.22 12.14
N PHE A 37 1.29 -11.09 11.92
CA PHE A 37 2.75 -11.03 11.98
C PHE A 37 3.24 -11.28 13.39
N HIS A 38 2.57 -10.73 14.38
CA HIS A 38 2.92 -10.96 15.77
C HIS A 38 2.84 -12.46 16.10
N ASP A 39 1.74 -13.10 15.70
CA ASP A 39 1.53 -14.50 16.01
C ASP A 39 2.53 -15.42 15.32
N ASN A 40 3.09 -14.98 14.22
CA ASN A 40 4.05 -15.75 13.45
C ASN A 40 5.51 -15.30 13.70
N GLY A 41 5.72 -14.46 14.69
CA GLY A 41 7.07 -14.04 15.05
C GLY A 41 7.78 -13.21 14.00
N ILE A 42 7.02 -12.51 13.16
CA ILE A 42 7.58 -11.69 12.10
C ILE A 42 7.62 -10.24 12.57
N PRO A 43 8.79 -9.61 12.64
CA PRO A 43 8.90 -8.21 13.07
C PRO A 43 8.15 -7.27 12.15
N PHE A 44 7.44 -6.33 12.72
CA PHE A 44 6.75 -5.31 11.94
C PHE A 44 6.79 -3.98 12.69
N GLU A 45 6.63 -2.90 11.94
CA GLU A 45 6.63 -1.54 12.48
C GLU A 45 5.57 -0.71 11.79
N LEU A 46 4.92 0.16 12.54
CA LEU A 46 4.04 1.16 11.95
C LEU A 46 4.92 2.32 11.48
N ILE A 47 4.87 2.62 10.20
CA ILE A 47 5.69 3.69 9.63
C ILE A 47 4.96 5.01 9.83
N LEU A 48 5.57 5.90 10.61
CA LEU A 48 5.02 7.23 10.87
C LEU A 48 5.87 8.34 10.29
N ASP A 49 7.11 8.03 9.92
CA ASP A 49 8.04 9.02 9.42
C ASP A 49 7.93 9.15 7.90
N PRO A 50 7.55 10.33 7.37
CA PRO A 50 7.46 10.53 5.93
C PRO A 50 8.79 10.34 5.20
N GLN A 51 9.89 10.41 5.93
CA GLN A 51 11.23 10.24 5.34
C GLN A 51 11.80 8.85 5.59
N ALA A 52 10.96 7.90 5.98
CA ALA A 52 11.43 6.55 6.25
C ALA A 52 12.12 5.95 5.03
N ASN A 53 13.14 5.17 5.28
CA ASN A 53 13.89 4.52 4.22
C ASN A 53 13.24 3.17 3.90
N THR A 54 12.72 3.03 2.69
CA THR A 54 12.05 1.78 2.30
C THR A 54 13.00 0.59 2.27
N LEU A 55 14.30 0.83 2.18
CA LEU A 55 15.28 -0.25 2.20
C LEU A 55 15.30 -0.99 3.54
N HIS A 56 14.81 -0.37 4.59
CA HIS A 56 14.71 -0.99 5.90
C HIS A 56 13.69 -2.12 5.94
N TYR A 57 12.71 -2.10 5.04
CA TYR A 57 11.61 -3.06 5.05
C TYR A 57 11.70 -4.03 3.90
N THR A 58 11.28 -5.26 4.11
CA THR A 58 11.19 -6.26 3.05
C THR A 58 9.86 -6.18 2.32
N ARG A 59 8.80 -5.82 3.05
CA ARG A 59 7.47 -5.58 2.47
C ARG A 59 6.83 -4.44 3.23
N ILE A 60 5.98 -3.70 2.54
CA ILE A 60 5.25 -2.59 3.15
C ILE A 60 3.78 -2.73 2.77
N TYR A 61 2.92 -2.84 3.79
CA TYR A 61 1.48 -2.90 3.59
C TYR A 61 0.90 -1.51 3.82
N LEU A 62 0.25 -0.98 2.79
CA LEU A 62 -0.35 0.35 2.84
C LEU A 62 -1.86 0.22 2.73
N SER A 63 -2.58 0.75 3.69
CA SER A 63 -4.04 0.76 3.66
C SER A 63 -4.54 2.19 3.66
N CYS A 64 -5.47 2.49 2.75
CA CYS A 64 -6.06 3.81 2.64
C CYS A 64 -7.57 3.63 2.55
N VAL A 65 -8.30 4.09 3.54
CA VAL A 65 -9.73 3.86 3.64
C VAL A 65 -10.54 5.00 3.04
N PHE A 66 -10.16 6.24 3.31
CA PHE A 66 -10.95 7.40 2.88
C PHE A 66 -10.54 7.87 1.49
N THR A 67 -11.54 8.20 0.67
CA THR A 67 -11.27 8.58 -0.73
C THR A 67 -10.60 9.94 -0.87
N PHE A 68 -10.70 10.78 0.16
CA PHE A 68 -10.07 12.10 0.15
C PHE A 68 -8.62 12.10 0.64
N THR A 69 -8.14 10.96 1.11
CA THR A 69 -6.80 10.86 1.66
C THR A 69 -5.76 10.87 0.54
N LYS A 70 -4.70 11.64 0.71
CA LYS A 70 -3.59 11.64 -0.22
C LYS A 70 -2.67 10.47 0.09
N LEU A 71 -2.24 9.78 -0.95
CA LEU A 71 -1.31 8.68 -0.78
C LEU A 71 0.05 9.20 -0.33
N PRO A 72 0.76 8.46 0.53
CA PRO A 72 2.04 8.93 1.06
C PRO A 72 3.09 9.18 -0.02
N GLU A 73 3.87 10.21 0.16
CA GLU A 73 4.98 10.53 -0.74
C GLU A 73 5.95 9.37 -0.85
N LEU A 74 6.15 8.66 0.23
CA LEU A 74 6.97 7.47 0.29
C LEU A 74 6.55 6.44 -0.78
N TYR A 75 5.26 6.22 -0.92
CA TYR A 75 4.71 5.32 -1.92
C TYR A 75 4.84 5.93 -3.33
N ILE A 76 4.49 7.20 -3.46
CA ILE A 76 4.54 7.89 -4.77
C ILE A 76 5.96 7.85 -5.33
N ARG A 77 6.95 8.09 -4.50
CA ARG A 77 8.36 8.07 -4.94
C ARG A 77 8.83 6.69 -5.34
N SER A 78 8.19 5.65 -4.82
CA SER A 78 8.60 4.28 -5.15
C SER A 78 8.18 3.89 -6.57
N LYS A 79 7.21 4.58 -7.15
CA LYS A 79 6.67 4.24 -8.45
C LYS A 79 7.77 4.28 -9.50
N GLY A 80 7.87 3.19 -10.27
CA GLY A 80 8.88 3.08 -11.32
C GLY A 80 10.25 2.65 -10.83
N THR A 81 10.40 2.40 -9.54
CA THR A 81 11.65 1.92 -8.96
C THR A 81 11.48 0.49 -8.47
N PRO A 82 12.57 -0.23 -8.21
CA PRO A 82 12.46 -1.58 -7.65
C PRO A 82 11.73 -1.62 -6.30
N GLU A 83 11.71 -0.52 -5.57
CA GLU A 83 11.05 -0.45 -4.28
C GLU A 83 9.53 -0.56 -4.40
N GLU A 84 8.97 -0.24 -5.56
CA GLU A 84 7.53 -0.34 -5.75
C GLU A 84 6.99 -1.74 -5.48
N LYS A 85 7.76 -2.74 -5.77
CA LYS A 85 7.34 -4.13 -5.60
C LYS A 85 7.14 -4.53 -4.15
N LYS A 86 7.71 -3.79 -3.23
CA LYS A 86 7.56 -4.06 -1.79
C LYS A 86 6.19 -3.68 -1.28
N PHE A 87 5.52 -2.75 -1.96
CA PHE A 87 4.25 -2.22 -1.49
C PHE A 87 3.09 -3.14 -1.83
N LYS A 88 2.32 -3.50 -0.82
CA LYS A 88 1.06 -4.22 -0.94
C LYS A 88 -0.02 -3.25 -0.50
N CYS A 89 -0.77 -2.75 -1.44
CA CYS A 89 -1.67 -1.63 -1.19
C CYS A 89 -3.12 -2.04 -1.32
N GLY A 90 -3.98 -1.35 -0.58
CA GLY A 90 -5.39 -1.60 -0.70
C GLY A 90 -6.22 -0.64 0.13
N GLY A 91 -7.51 -0.95 0.18
CA GLY A 91 -8.50 -0.13 0.84
C GLY A 91 -9.31 0.69 -0.15
N THR A 92 -10.53 1.04 0.24
CA THR A 92 -11.44 1.77 -0.64
C THR A 92 -10.83 3.08 -1.13
N GLY A 93 -10.17 3.81 -0.23
CA GLY A 93 -9.57 5.09 -0.60
C GLY A 93 -8.39 4.92 -1.54
N PHE A 94 -7.60 3.87 -1.35
CA PHE A 94 -6.48 3.61 -2.25
C PHE A 94 -6.98 3.36 -3.67
N TYR A 95 -7.94 2.46 -3.80
CA TYR A 95 -8.45 2.13 -5.12
C TYR A 95 -9.19 3.29 -5.76
N ALA A 96 -9.86 4.11 -4.99
CA ALA A 96 -10.52 5.29 -5.54
C ALA A 96 -9.51 6.25 -6.18
N ASN A 97 -8.35 6.43 -5.56
CA ASN A 97 -7.28 7.25 -6.11
C ASN A 97 -6.72 6.66 -7.39
N GLU A 98 -6.47 5.34 -7.38
CA GLU A 98 -5.94 4.67 -8.56
C GLU A 98 -6.96 4.62 -9.69
N VAL A 99 -8.23 4.39 -9.36
CA VAL A 99 -9.30 4.38 -10.34
C VAL A 99 -9.39 5.72 -11.05
N SER A 100 -9.35 6.80 -10.29
CA SER A 100 -9.44 8.14 -10.87
C SER A 100 -8.33 8.38 -11.90
N VAL A 101 -7.13 7.95 -11.60
CA VAL A 101 -6.01 8.10 -12.51
C VAL A 101 -6.22 7.25 -13.75
N MET A 102 -6.63 6.01 -13.58
CA MET A 102 -6.83 5.10 -14.70
C MET A 102 -8.00 5.54 -15.58
N GLU A 103 -9.08 6.01 -14.98
CA GLU A 103 -10.21 6.47 -15.75
C GLU A 103 -9.87 7.72 -16.54
N TYR A 104 -9.09 8.59 -15.96
CA TYR A 104 -8.62 9.76 -16.67
C TYR A 104 -7.81 9.35 -17.90
N ARG A 105 -6.91 8.40 -17.75
CA ARG A 105 -6.14 7.88 -18.87
C ARG A 105 -7.02 7.26 -19.93
N ARG A 106 -8.02 6.51 -19.52
CA ARG A 106 -8.96 5.88 -20.45
C ARG A 106 -9.70 6.88 -21.27
N LYS A 107 -10.21 7.90 -20.63
CA LYS A 107 -10.92 8.96 -21.33
C LYS A 107 -10.04 9.61 -22.38
N ARG A 108 -8.77 9.75 -22.07
CA ARG A 108 -7.84 10.37 -23.00
C ARG A 108 -7.48 9.44 -24.15
N GLU A 109 -7.40 8.16 -23.89
CA GLU A 109 -7.05 7.19 -24.90
C GLU A 109 -8.24 6.70 -25.70
N GLN A 110 -9.43 6.89 -25.16
CA GLN A 110 -10.67 6.46 -25.75
C GLN A 110 -10.75 4.97 -25.95
N ASP A 111 -10.04 4.20 -25.13
CA ASP A 111 -9.86 2.85 -25.47
C ASP A 111 -9.90 1.92 -24.36
N MET A 112 -11.06 1.67 -23.84
CA MET A 112 -11.17 0.68 -22.85
C MET A 112 -12.15 -0.36 -23.26
N ASN A 113 -11.70 -1.59 -23.34
CA ASN A 113 -12.63 -2.66 -23.61
C ASN A 113 -13.22 -3.16 -22.29
N GLN A 114 -14.32 -3.87 -22.40
CA GLN A 114 -15.06 -4.35 -21.25
C GLN A 114 -14.21 -5.29 -20.38
N LEU A 115 -13.34 -6.05 -21.01
CA LEU A 115 -12.50 -6.99 -20.30
C LEU A 115 -11.54 -6.28 -19.33
N GLU A 116 -10.90 -5.20 -19.77
CA GLU A 116 -10.02 -4.43 -18.90
C GLU A 116 -10.79 -3.84 -17.74
N HIS A 117 -11.98 -3.36 -18.01
CA HIS A 117 -12.84 -2.82 -16.98
C HIS A 117 -13.17 -3.88 -15.94
N ASP A 118 -13.52 -5.08 -16.39
CA ASP A 118 -13.85 -6.17 -15.50
C ASP A 118 -12.65 -6.62 -14.68
N GLU A 119 -11.49 -6.67 -15.28
CA GLU A 119 -10.26 -7.00 -14.55
C GLU A 119 -9.98 -5.98 -13.46
N PHE A 120 -10.20 -4.74 -13.76
CA PHE A 120 -9.98 -3.67 -12.81
C PHE A 120 -10.95 -3.79 -11.63
N LEU A 121 -12.22 -4.02 -11.89
CA LEU A 121 -13.21 -4.23 -10.84
C LEU A 121 -12.87 -5.44 -9.99
N ASN A 122 -12.36 -6.50 -10.60
CA ASN A 122 -11.94 -7.68 -9.89
C ASN A 122 -10.78 -7.37 -8.92
N THR A 123 -9.84 -6.55 -9.36
CA THR A 123 -8.73 -6.14 -8.50
C THR A 123 -9.25 -5.40 -7.29
N LEU A 124 -10.23 -4.53 -7.47
CA LEU A 124 -10.84 -3.80 -6.36
C LEU A 124 -11.49 -4.73 -5.35
N ARG A 125 -12.11 -5.82 -5.83
CA ARG A 125 -12.79 -6.75 -4.93
C ARG A 125 -11.84 -7.65 -4.16
N ASN A 126 -10.69 -7.90 -4.73
CA ASN A 126 -9.76 -8.91 -4.20
C ASN A 126 -8.68 -8.38 -3.27
N PHE A 127 -8.77 -7.13 -2.87
CA PHE A 127 -7.79 -6.61 -1.91
C PHE A 127 -7.97 -7.22 -0.51
#